data_4972cbade13aeb641db47ba9d59962c4
#
_entry.id   4972cbade13aeb641db47ba9d59962c4
#
_cell.length_a   1.000
_cell.length_b   1.000
_cell.length_c   1.000
_cell.angle_alpha   90.00
_cell.angle_beta   90.00
_cell.angle_gamma   90.00
#
_symmetry.space_group_name_H-M   'P 1'
#
loop_
_entity.id
_entity.type
_entity.pdbx_description
1 polymer ?
#
loop_
_entity_poly.entity_id
_entity_poly.type
_entity_poly.pdbx_seq_one_letter_code
_entity_poly.pdbx_strand_id
1 'polypeptide(L)'
;CLVGSEMCIRDRYQVGGSVRDEMLGQKPIDKDWVVVGSSPEEMEARGFIPIGKDFPVFLHPTSNEEYALARTEKKIAKGYKGFKFYCGPDITLEEDLMRRDLTINSIAKDSNGKIIDPCNGAKDIVKKIFRNTSDAFTEDPLRAIRVARFSSYKKLHDFKISNSLYVAIEGIVSKDELKSLSAERVFAESQKAMQNQYSSNFFENIIRLNLKDPWFKNLEKVPFLNANCVNHKWLQLELVNNFKITVLLPASTKLQTEIKVFMNLIDISNCNEHDTLIKKILELRPERHLELIKGLQNEFDSTLKAKRIEKILSLIHI
;
A
#
# COMPACT_ATOMS: atom_id res chain seq x y z
N CYS A 1 43.38 -4.20 -15.96
CA CYS A 1 43.17 -2.82 -15.45
C CYS A 1 42.15 -2.11 -16.32
N LEU A 2 40.88 -2.09 -15.93
CA LEU A 2 39.90 -1.17 -16.48
C LEU A 2 39.12 -0.59 -15.30
N VAL A 3 39.67 0.46 -14.71
CA VAL A 3 38.96 1.43 -13.87
C VAL A 3 38.16 2.28 -14.86
N GLY A 4 36.82 2.20 -14.82
CA GLY A 4 35.95 3.14 -15.52
C GLY A 4 34.96 2.59 -16.54
N SER A 5 34.66 1.29 -16.62
CA SER A 5 33.45 0.87 -17.31
C SER A 5 32.31 0.72 -16.33
N GLU A 6 31.31 1.58 -16.44
CA GLU A 6 29.98 1.29 -15.88
C GLU A 6 29.68 -0.18 -16.11
N MET A 7 29.25 -0.87 -15.07
CA MET A 7 28.89 -2.29 -15.10
C MET A 7 27.72 -2.46 -16.09
N CYS A 8 28.05 -2.62 -17.39
CA CYS A 8 27.08 -2.68 -18.48
C CYS A 8 26.33 -4.01 -18.43
N ILE A 9 25.21 -4.03 -17.74
CA ILE A 9 24.14 -4.97 -18.05
C ILE A 9 23.49 -4.43 -19.32
N ARG A 10 23.69 -5.13 -20.46
CA ARG A 10 23.24 -4.64 -21.77
C ARG A 10 21.73 -4.54 -21.86
N ASP A 11 20.99 -5.47 -21.24
CA ASP A 11 19.54 -5.58 -21.37
C ASP A 11 18.84 -5.23 -20.05
N ARG A 12 18.97 -3.97 -19.62
CA ARG A 12 18.26 -3.40 -18.48
C ARG A 12 17.21 -2.40 -18.93
N TYR A 13 16.07 -2.45 -18.29
CA TYR A 13 14.92 -1.60 -18.60
C TYR A 13 14.38 -0.98 -17.32
N GLN A 14 14.16 0.34 -17.31
CA GLN A 14 13.38 0.96 -16.26
C GLN A 14 11.93 0.54 -16.44
N VAL A 15 11.22 0.18 -15.34
CA VAL A 15 9.89 -0.44 -15.45
C VAL A 15 8.91 0.07 -14.42
N GLY A 16 7.64 -0.21 -14.64
CA GLY A 16 6.59 -0.14 -13.61
C GLY A 16 6.20 1.27 -13.21
N GLY A 17 6.09 1.48 -11.90
CA GLY A 17 5.64 2.74 -11.32
C GLY A 17 6.45 3.95 -11.74
N SER A 18 7.76 3.79 -11.87
CA SER A 18 8.66 4.89 -12.24
C SER A 18 8.42 5.38 -13.66
N VAL A 19 8.20 4.47 -14.63
CA VAL A 19 7.89 4.83 -16.03
C VAL A 19 6.50 5.46 -16.12
N ARG A 20 5.50 4.88 -15.45
CA ARG A 20 4.15 5.46 -15.34
C ARG A 20 4.18 6.87 -14.82
N ASP A 21 4.90 7.12 -13.73
CA ASP A 21 4.94 8.41 -13.06
C ASP A 21 5.62 9.47 -13.94
N GLU A 22 6.69 9.11 -14.67
CA GLU A 22 7.28 9.98 -15.69
C GLU A 22 6.27 10.35 -16.80
N MET A 23 5.49 9.37 -17.28
CA MET A 23 4.46 9.61 -18.29
C MET A 23 3.32 10.50 -17.78
N LEU A 24 3.07 10.50 -16.46
CA LEU A 24 2.13 11.39 -15.78
C LEU A 24 2.73 12.77 -15.43
N GLY A 25 3.98 13.04 -15.86
CA GLY A 25 4.68 14.29 -15.61
C GLY A 25 5.17 14.44 -14.18
N GLN A 26 5.42 13.32 -13.48
CA GLN A 26 6.00 13.29 -12.14
C GLN A 26 7.46 12.84 -12.21
N LYS A 27 8.30 13.40 -11.34
CA LYS A 27 9.64 12.84 -11.15
C LYS A 27 9.51 11.61 -10.25
N PRO A 28 9.92 10.41 -10.71
CA PRO A 28 9.91 9.22 -9.87
C PRO A 28 10.86 9.39 -8.69
N ILE A 29 10.44 8.90 -7.53
CA ILE A 29 11.25 8.90 -6.31
C ILE A 29 12.28 7.78 -6.41
N ASP A 30 11.81 6.57 -6.76
CA ASP A 30 12.63 5.39 -6.91
C ASP A 30 12.52 4.86 -8.35
N LYS A 31 13.57 4.22 -8.83
CA LYS A 31 13.58 3.55 -10.12
C LYS A 31 13.74 2.06 -9.93
N ASP A 32 12.79 1.33 -10.50
CA ASP A 32 12.84 -0.12 -10.58
C ASP A 32 13.40 -0.54 -11.95
N TRP A 33 14.32 -1.48 -11.93
CA TRP A 33 14.95 -2.00 -13.13
C TRP A 33 14.62 -3.48 -13.32
N VAL A 34 14.39 -3.89 -14.57
CA VAL A 34 14.34 -5.30 -14.95
C VAL A 34 15.56 -5.61 -15.82
N VAL A 35 16.20 -6.73 -15.50
CA VAL A 35 17.33 -7.28 -16.27
C VAL A 35 16.85 -8.52 -17.01
N VAL A 36 17.10 -8.54 -18.31
CA VAL A 36 16.78 -9.66 -19.21
C VAL A 36 18.06 -10.37 -19.60
N GLY A 37 18.01 -11.70 -19.80
CA GLY A 37 19.14 -12.47 -20.30
C GLY A 37 20.27 -12.66 -19.28
N SER A 38 19.97 -12.62 -17.98
CA SER A 38 20.96 -12.82 -16.90
C SER A 38 20.47 -13.84 -15.87
N SER A 39 21.38 -14.29 -15.01
CA SER A 39 21.08 -15.19 -13.89
C SER A 39 21.46 -14.57 -12.55
N PRO A 40 20.96 -15.12 -11.41
CA PRO A 40 21.37 -14.68 -10.08
C PRO A 40 22.88 -14.68 -9.89
N GLU A 41 23.55 -15.74 -10.36
CA GLU A 41 25.00 -15.92 -10.23
C GLU A 41 25.77 -14.85 -11.02
N GLU A 42 25.29 -14.50 -12.22
CA GLU A 42 25.86 -13.41 -13.00
C GLU A 42 25.66 -12.04 -12.34
N MET A 43 24.52 -11.80 -11.73
CA MET A 43 24.26 -10.55 -11.00
C MET A 43 25.22 -10.41 -9.80
N GLU A 44 25.38 -11.47 -9.01
CA GLU A 44 26.29 -11.49 -7.87
C GLU A 44 27.77 -11.35 -8.31
N ALA A 45 28.18 -12.05 -9.36
CA ALA A 45 29.52 -11.94 -9.95
C ALA A 45 29.84 -10.51 -10.43
N ARG A 46 28.82 -9.74 -10.78
CA ARG A 46 28.92 -8.31 -11.13
C ARG A 46 28.83 -7.38 -9.92
N GLY A 47 28.78 -7.90 -8.70
CA GLY A 47 28.78 -7.14 -7.46
C GLY A 47 27.40 -6.62 -7.02
N PHE A 48 26.32 -7.06 -7.64
CA PHE A 48 24.98 -6.74 -7.15
C PHE A 48 24.67 -7.52 -5.86
N ILE A 49 23.97 -6.89 -4.93
CA ILE A 49 23.70 -7.44 -3.60
C ILE A 49 22.28 -8.01 -3.57
N PRO A 50 22.09 -9.33 -3.36
CA PRO A 50 20.77 -9.93 -3.29
C PRO A 50 20.03 -9.46 -2.02
N ILE A 51 18.74 -9.04 -2.16
CA ILE A 51 17.91 -8.51 -1.06
C ILE A 51 16.64 -9.30 -0.79
N GLY A 52 16.40 -10.38 -1.44
CA GLY A 52 15.22 -11.21 -1.21
C GLY A 52 15.56 -12.68 -1.06
N LYS A 53 14.97 -13.35 -0.06
CA LYS A 53 15.13 -14.81 0.06
C LYS A 53 14.36 -15.59 -1.00
N ASP A 54 13.24 -15.05 -1.45
CA ASP A 54 12.29 -15.75 -2.32
C ASP A 54 12.22 -15.14 -3.74
N PHE A 55 12.86 -13.97 -3.95
CA PHE A 55 12.79 -13.24 -5.22
C PHE A 55 14.17 -12.80 -5.68
N PRO A 56 14.50 -12.93 -6.98
CA PRO A 56 15.76 -12.48 -7.54
C PRO A 56 15.77 -10.95 -7.74
N VAL A 57 15.77 -10.23 -6.62
CA VAL A 57 15.92 -8.77 -6.56
C VAL A 57 17.27 -8.43 -5.93
N PHE A 58 17.95 -7.49 -6.51
CA PHE A 58 19.31 -7.09 -6.17
C PHE A 58 19.39 -5.58 -6.02
N LEU A 59 20.25 -5.11 -5.12
CA LEU A 59 20.65 -3.71 -5.04
C LEU A 59 21.89 -3.45 -5.89
N HIS A 60 21.86 -2.37 -6.62
CA HIS A 60 23.06 -1.88 -7.31
C HIS A 60 24.07 -1.36 -6.25
N PRO A 61 25.34 -1.78 -6.31
CA PRO A 61 26.31 -1.55 -5.21
C PRO A 61 26.62 -0.08 -4.93
N THR A 62 26.38 0.82 -5.86
CA THR A 62 26.69 2.26 -5.71
C THR A 62 25.42 3.13 -5.66
N SER A 63 24.39 2.86 -6.47
CA SER A 63 23.18 3.68 -6.52
C SER A 63 22.09 3.22 -5.53
N ASN A 64 22.18 1.99 -4.99
CA ASN A 64 21.14 1.33 -4.21
C ASN A 64 19.79 1.20 -4.92
N GLU A 65 19.75 1.39 -6.24
CA GLU A 65 18.54 1.14 -7.03
C GLU A 65 18.26 -0.37 -7.10
N GLU A 66 16.97 -0.73 -7.16
CA GLU A 66 16.52 -2.12 -7.21
C GLU A 66 16.53 -2.66 -8.64
N TYR A 67 17.16 -3.82 -8.81
CA TYR A 67 17.25 -4.58 -10.05
C TYR A 67 16.64 -5.95 -9.87
N ALA A 68 15.57 -6.25 -10.58
CA ALA A 68 14.95 -7.57 -10.61
C ALA A 68 15.31 -8.31 -11.88
N LEU A 69 15.56 -9.62 -11.82
CA LEU A 69 15.63 -10.44 -13.02
C LEU A 69 14.25 -10.58 -13.64
N ALA A 70 14.17 -10.57 -14.98
CA ALA A 70 12.97 -10.92 -15.70
C ALA A 70 12.52 -12.32 -15.27
N ARG A 71 11.22 -12.49 -15.00
CA ARG A 71 10.71 -13.74 -14.49
C ARG A 71 9.29 -14.02 -14.96
N THR A 72 8.93 -15.30 -14.95
CA THR A 72 7.56 -15.76 -15.03
C THR A 72 7.10 -16.30 -13.67
N GLU A 73 5.81 -16.27 -13.42
CA GLU A 73 5.19 -16.75 -12.20
C GLU A 73 4.19 -17.85 -12.58
N LYS A 74 4.20 -18.96 -11.85
CA LYS A 74 3.22 -20.05 -12.03
C LYS A 74 2.60 -20.38 -10.70
N LYS A 75 1.28 -20.25 -10.60
CA LYS A 75 0.52 -20.67 -9.42
C LYS A 75 0.49 -22.20 -9.36
N ILE A 76 1.03 -22.78 -8.30
CA ILE A 76 1.07 -24.22 -8.04
C ILE A 76 0.18 -24.64 -6.87
N ALA A 77 -0.21 -23.69 -5.99
CA ALA A 77 -1.10 -23.90 -4.86
C ALA A 77 -1.83 -22.60 -4.48
N LYS A 78 -2.78 -22.65 -3.54
CA LYS A 78 -3.43 -21.46 -2.99
C LYS A 78 -2.50 -20.68 -2.05
N GLY A 79 -2.59 -19.34 -2.06
CA GLY A 79 -1.87 -18.42 -1.18
C GLY A 79 -0.46 -18.06 -1.64
N TYR A 80 0.21 -17.20 -0.86
CA TYR A 80 1.52 -16.61 -1.20
C TYR A 80 2.63 -17.64 -1.47
N LYS A 81 2.68 -18.76 -0.72
CA LYS A 81 3.64 -19.85 -0.93
C LYS A 81 3.29 -20.74 -2.12
N GLY A 82 2.15 -20.50 -2.77
CA GLY A 82 1.67 -21.25 -3.91
C GLY A 82 2.21 -20.81 -5.26
N PHE A 83 3.22 -19.94 -5.31
CA PHE A 83 3.85 -19.49 -6.54
C PHE A 83 5.22 -20.13 -6.72
N LYS A 84 5.47 -20.65 -7.91
CA LYS A 84 6.81 -21.00 -8.35
C LYS A 84 7.28 -19.92 -9.33
N PHE A 85 8.40 -19.30 -8.98
CA PHE A 85 9.05 -18.31 -9.83
C PHE A 85 10.07 -19.03 -10.70
N TYR A 86 10.09 -18.66 -11.96
CA TYR A 86 11.15 -19.05 -12.87
C TYR A 86 11.81 -17.77 -13.38
N CYS A 87 13.11 -17.66 -13.18
CA CYS A 87 13.96 -16.61 -13.68
C CYS A 87 15.14 -17.29 -14.40
N GLY A 88 15.26 -16.99 -15.67
CA GLY A 88 16.30 -17.57 -16.52
C GLY A 88 16.60 -16.62 -17.67
N PRO A 89 17.73 -16.84 -18.35
CA PRO A 89 18.15 -15.97 -19.46
C PRO A 89 17.23 -16.06 -20.69
N ASP A 90 16.33 -17.02 -20.73
CA ASP A 90 15.33 -17.26 -21.76
C ASP A 90 14.04 -16.44 -21.59
N ILE A 91 13.84 -15.80 -20.42
CA ILE A 91 12.65 -15.00 -20.15
C ILE A 91 12.77 -13.65 -20.86
N THR A 92 11.77 -13.32 -21.65
CA THR A 92 11.69 -12.06 -22.39
C THR A 92 11.16 -10.91 -21.52
N LEU A 93 11.42 -9.68 -21.93
CA LEU A 93 10.86 -8.49 -21.29
C LEU A 93 9.34 -8.49 -21.34
N GLU A 94 8.76 -8.88 -22.46
CA GLU A 94 7.33 -8.94 -22.71
C GLU A 94 6.64 -9.90 -21.74
N GLU A 95 7.20 -11.06 -21.50
CA GLU A 95 6.68 -12.05 -20.53
C GLU A 95 6.67 -11.47 -19.10
N ASP A 96 7.76 -10.79 -18.68
CA ASP A 96 7.80 -10.11 -17.38
C ASP A 96 6.75 -9.01 -17.27
N LEU A 97 6.54 -8.22 -18.31
CA LEU A 97 5.55 -7.14 -18.33
C LEU A 97 4.12 -7.69 -18.32
N MET A 98 3.82 -8.76 -19.05
CA MET A 98 2.48 -9.34 -19.16
C MET A 98 1.99 -10.01 -17.86
N ARG A 99 2.88 -10.45 -16.97
CA ARG A 99 2.50 -11.04 -15.68
C ARG A 99 2.19 -10.02 -14.58
N ARG A 100 2.42 -8.72 -14.81
CA ARG A 100 2.19 -7.66 -13.82
C ARG A 100 0.71 -7.42 -13.57
N ASP A 101 0.40 -6.56 -12.59
CA ASP A 101 -0.97 -6.30 -12.15
C ASP A 101 -1.80 -5.47 -13.17
N LEU A 102 -1.29 -4.31 -13.56
CA LEU A 102 -2.01 -3.35 -14.39
C LEU A 102 -1.19 -2.94 -15.63
N THR A 103 -1.88 -2.69 -16.74
CA THR A 103 -1.26 -2.21 -17.99
C THR A 103 -0.40 -0.98 -17.77
N ILE A 104 -0.85 -0.04 -16.95
CA ILE A 104 -0.13 1.21 -16.62
C ILE A 104 1.16 0.97 -15.80
N ASN A 105 1.33 -0.19 -15.19
CA ASN A 105 2.53 -0.61 -14.46
C ASN A 105 3.37 -1.62 -15.27
N SER A 106 2.96 -1.91 -16.50
CA SER A 106 3.58 -2.89 -17.41
C SER A 106 4.22 -2.22 -18.60
N ILE A 107 4.81 -1.07 -18.37
CA ILE A 107 5.53 -0.26 -19.35
C ILE A 107 7.01 -0.28 -18.96
N ALA A 108 7.87 -0.45 -19.95
CA ALA A 108 9.31 -0.38 -19.79
C ALA A 108 9.90 0.76 -20.64
N LYS A 109 11.08 1.22 -20.24
CA LYS A 109 11.88 2.22 -20.95
C LYS A 109 13.33 1.73 -21.03
N ASP A 110 13.88 1.67 -22.22
CA ASP A 110 15.28 1.31 -22.43
C ASP A 110 16.25 2.45 -22.09
N SER A 111 17.55 2.19 -22.18
CA SER A 111 18.60 3.18 -21.92
C SER A 111 18.60 4.37 -22.90
N ASN A 112 17.98 4.22 -24.08
CA ASN A 112 17.86 5.27 -25.09
C ASN A 112 16.55 6.08 -24.94
N GLY A 113 15.74 5.75 -23.93
CA GLY A 113 14.44 6.38 -23.68
C GLY A 113 13.28 5.81 -24.51
N LYS A 114 13.50 4.74 -25.29
CA LYS A 114 12.44 4.09 -26.07
C LYS A 114 11.47 3.36 -25.13
N ILE A 115 10.19 3.62 -25.33
CA ILE A 115 9.10 2.96 -24.57
C ILE A 115 8.77 1.61 -25.20
N ILE A 116 8.64 0.60 -24.34
CA ILE A 116 8.21 -0.76 -24.67
C ILE A 116 6.95 -1.03 -23.87
N ASP A 117 5.82 -1.18 -24.57
CA ASP A 117 4.49 -1.23 -23.98
C ASP A 117 3.62 -2.31 -24.65
N PRO A 118 3.86 -3.59 -24.35
CA PRO A 118 3.11 -4.68 -24.97
C PRO A 118 1.64 -4.71 -24.52
N CYS A 119 1.31 -4.09 -23.40
CA CYS A 119 -0.02 -4.11 -22.81
C CYS A 119 -0.87 -2.86 -23.11
N ASN A 120 -0.38 -1.92 -23.93
CA ASN A 120 -1.03 -0.63 -24.22
C ASN A 120 -1.29 0.24 -22.98
N GLY A 121 -0.42 0.16 -21.97
CA GLY A 121 -0.54 0.92 -20.73
C GLY A 121 -0.47 2.43 -20.92
N ALA A 122 0.34 2.91 -21.87
CA ALA A 122 0.41 4.32 -22.27
C ALA A 122 -0.96 4.87 -22.70
N LYS A 123 -1.69 4.08 -23.48
CA LYS A 123 -3.05 4.43 -23.92
C LYS A 123 -4.04 4.45 -22.75
N ASP A 124 -3.91 3.51 -21.81
CA ASP A 124 -4.73 3.46 -20.61
C ASP A 124 -4.40 4.62 -19.64
N ILE A 125 -3.16 5.08 -19.56
CA ILE A 125 -2.77 6.30 -18.81
C ILE A 125 -3.53 7.52 -19.39
N VAL A 126 -3.49 7.73 -20.68
CA VAL A 126 -4.19 8.86 -21.36
C VAL A 126 -5.69 8.79 -21.14
N LYS A 127 -6.27 7.59 -21.18
CA LYS A 127 -7.70 7.36 -20.98
C LYS A 127 -8.12 7.32 -19.51
N LYS A 128 -7.17 7.37 -18.59
CA LYS A 128 -7.38 7.23 -17.14
C LYS A 128 -8.12 5.92 -16.79
N ILE A 129 -7.58 4.79 -17.25
CA ILE A 129 -8.18 3.48 -17.05
C ILE A 129 -7.22 2.56 -16.27
N PHE A 130 -7.70 1.94 -15.21
CA PHE A 130 -7.11 0.75 -14.62
C PHE A 130 -7.58 -0.48 -15.39
N ARG A 131 -6.64 -1.21 -15.98
CA ARG A 131 -6.87 -2.45 -16.72
C ARG A 131 -5.85 -3.49 -16.29
N ASN A 132 -6.28 -4.73 -16.10
CA ASN A 132 -5.38 -5.87 -15.91
C ASN A 132 -4.58 -6.17 -17.18
N THR A 133 -3.35 -6.65 -17.01
CA THR A 133 -2.48 -7.02 -18.14
C THR A 133 -2.97 -8.27 -18.85
N SER A 134 -3.33 -9.29 -18.08
CA SER A 134 -3.72 -10.62 -18.55
C SER A 134 -4.53 -11.35 -17.48
N ASP A 135 -4.88 -12.61 -17.72
CA ASP A 135 -5.53 -13.48 -16.73
C ASP A 135 -4.64 -13.79 -15.52
N ALA A 136 -3.34 -13.62 -15.65
CA ALA A 136 -2.37 -13.70 -14.54
C ALA A 136 -2.70 -12.74 -13.39
N PHE A 137 -3.53 -11.70 -13.63
CA PHE A 137 -4.00 -10.81 -12.56
C PHE A 137 -4.63 -11.58 -11.40
N THR A 138 -5.39 -12.63 -11.67
CA THR A 138 -6.09 -13.41 -10.65
C THR A 138 -5.18 -14.38 -9.88
N GLU A 139 -3.93 -14.53 -10.27
CA GLU A 139 -2.99 -15.42 -9.58
C GLU A 139 -2.65 -14.93 -8.18
N ASP A 140 -2.46 -13.61 -7.97
CA ASP A 140 -2.26 -13.02 -6.64
C ASP A 140 -3.45 -12.15 -6.23
N PRO A 141 -4.31 -12.60 -5.28
CA PRO A 141 -5.45 -11.83 -4.82
C PRO A 141 -5.11 -10.45 -4.25
N LEU A 142 -3.87 -10.24 -3.79
CA LEU A 142 -3.42 -8.93 -3.31
C LEU A 142 -3.48 -7.86 -4.41
N ARG A 143 -3.42 -8.25 -5.67
CA ARG A 143 -3.53 -7.31 -6.80
C ARG A 143 -4.85 -6.55 -6.78
N ALA A 144 -5.95 -7.15 -6.30
CA ALA A 144 -7.22 -6.45 -6.11
C ALA A 144 -7.12 -5.33 -5.04
N ILE A 145 -6.46 -5.60 -3.92
CA ILE A 145 -6.19 -4.60 -2.88
C ILE A 145 -5.25 -3.50 -3.40
N ARG A 146 -4.25 -3.87 -4.23
CA ARG A 146 -3.35 -2.91 -4.88
C ARG A 146 -4.08 -1.96 -5.84
N VAL A 147 -5.09 -2.45 -6.57
CA VAL A 147 -5.95 -1.59 -7.42
C VAL A 147 -6.65 -0.53 -6.57
N ALA A 148 -7.23 -0.93 -5.44
CA ALA A 148 -7.82 0.02 -4.50
C ALA A 148 -6.76 1.04 -3.99
N ARG A 149 -5.52 0.60 -3.69
CA ARG A 149 -4.43 1.49 -3.27
C ARG A 149 -4.03 2.49 -4.37
N PHE A 150 -3.94 2.06 -5.63
CA PHE A 150 -3.57 2.97 -6.72
C PHE A 150 -4.57 4.13 -6.86
N SER A 151 -5.85 3.93 -6.55
CA SER A 151 -6.84 5.02 -6.55
C SER A 151 -6.61 6.08 -5.46
N SER A 152 -5.75 5.82 -4.48
CA SER A 152 -5.37 6.81 -3.47
C SER A 152 -4.28 7.79 -3.95
N TYR A 153 -3.61 7.51 -5.07
CA TYR A 153 -2.53 8.33 -5.60
C TYR A 153 -3.06 9.58 -6.30
N LYS A 154 -2.41 10.73 -6.07
CA LYS A 154 -2.84 12.03 -6.62
C LYS A 154 -3.07 12.03 -8.13
N LYS A 155 -2.28 11.30 -8.91
CA LYS A 155 -2.39 11.26 -10.37
C LYS A 155 -3.25 10.12 -10.89
N LEU A 156 -3.72 9.23 -10.01
CA LEU A 156 -4.50 8.05 -10.36
C LEU A 156 -5.90 8.04 -9.71
N HIS A 157 -6.22 9.05 -8.88
CA HIS A 157 -7.44 9.07 -8.08
C HIS A 157 -8.74 9.10 -8.89
N ASP A 158 -8.67 9.58 -10.13
CA ASP A 158 -9.80 9.71 -11.05
C ASP A 158 -9.82 8.64 -12.18
N PHE A 159 -8.94 7.65 -12.07
CA PHE A 159 -8.90 6.52 -13.00
C PHE A 159 -10.12 5.60 -12.79
N LYS A 160 -10.67 5.12 -13.91
CA LYS A 160 -11.84 4.22 -13.92
C LYS A 160 -11.38 2.77 -14.09
N ILE A 161 -12.05 1.85 -13.44
CA ILE A 161 -11.80 0.42 -13.58
C ILE A 161 -12.43 -0.07 -14.88
N SER A 162 -11.65 -0.78 -15.71
CA SER A 162 -12.16 -1.41 -16.93
C SER A 162 -13.07 -2.59 -16.59
N ASN A 163 -13.95 -2.94 -17.52
CA ASN A 163 -14.83 -4.10 -17.34
C ASN A 163 -14.04 -5.41 -17.15
N SER A 164 -12.93 -5.60 -17.90
CA SER A 164 -12.08 -6.80 -17.74
C SER A 164 -11.47 -6.90 -16.35
N LEU A 165 -10.99 -5.78 -15.79
CA LEU A 165 -10.44 -5.75 -14.44
C LEU A 165 -11.53 -5.97 -13.39
N TYR A 166 -12.72 -5.41 -13.58
CA TYR A 166 -13.85 -5.63 -12.68
C TYR A 166 -14.22 -7.12 -12.60
N VAL A 167 -14.35 -7.79 -13.75
CA VAL A 167 -14.63 -9.23 -13.83
C VAL A 167 -13.52 -10.06 -13.18
N ALA A 168 -12.25 -9.69 -13.38
CA ALA A 168 -11.14 -10.38 -12.75
C ALA A 168 -11.18 -10.26 -11.21
N ILE A 169 -11.49 -9.07 -10.68
CA ILE A 169 -11.65 -8.84 -9.24
C ILE A 169 -12.86 -9.63 -8.69
N GLU A 170 -14.00 -9.60 -9.38
CA GLU A 170 -15.17 -10.37 -8.99
C GLU A 170 -14.86 -11.89 -8.94
N GLY A 171 -14.06 -12.37 -9.89
CA GLY A 171 -13.56 -13.76 -9.88
C GLY A 171 -12.72 -14.12 -8.65
N ILE A 172 -11.90 -13.20 -8.14
CA ILE A 172 -11.13 -13.36 -6.89
C ILE A 172 -12.08 -13.41 -5.68
N VAL A 173 -13.04 -12.49 -5.63
CA VAL A 173 -14.01 -12.39 -4.53
C VAL A 173 -14.91 -13.63 -4.47
N SER A 174 -15.49 -14.04 -5.60
CA SER A 174 -16.41 -15.19 -5.67
C SER A 174 -15.77 -16.54 -5.30
N LYS A 175 -14.44 -16.64 -5.45
CA LYS A 175 -13.67 -17.83 -5.06
C LYS A 175 -13.09 -17.76 -3.64
N ASP A 176 -13.45 -16.73 -2.87
CA ASP A 176 -12.91 -16.52 -1.51
C ASP A 176 -11.37 -16.39 -1.45
N GLU A 177 -10.71 -16.02 -2.55
CA GLU A 177 -9.25 -15.99 -2.64
C GLU A 177 -8.61 -14.96 -1.69
N LEU A 178 -9.35 -13.91 -1.30
CA LEU A 178 -8.88 -12.88 -0.34
C LEU A 178 -8.56 -13.47 1.04
N LYS A 179 -9.18 -14.60 1.42
CA LYS A 179 -8.91 -15.29 2.69
C LYS A 179 -7.51 -15.92 2.73
N SER A 180 -6.88 -16.12 1.58
CA SER A 180 -5.51 -16.66 1.48
C SER A 180 -4.42 -15.60 1.74
N LEU A 181 -4.79 -14.31 1.78
CA LEU A 181 -3.84 -13.23 2.06
C LEU A 181 -3.45 -13.22 3.54
N SER A 182 -2.20 -12.86 3.82
CA SER A 182 -1.82 -12.56 5.20
C SER A 182 -2.22 -11.14 5.60
N ALA A 183 -2.52 -10.96 6.86
CA ALA A 183 -2.89 -9.66 7.44
C ALA A 183 -1.81 -8.59 7.21
N GLU A 184 -0.53 -9.01 7.28
CA GLU A 184 0.63 -8.13 7.10
C GLU A 184 0.67 -7.55 5.69
N ARG A 185 0.41 -8.37 4.65
CA ARG A 185 0.40 -7.90 3.26
C ARG A 185 -0.73 -6.90 3.03
N VAL A 186 -1.93 -7.18 3.54
CA VAL A 186 -3.09 -6.30 3.42
C VAL A 186 -2.86 -5.00 4.18
N PHE A 187 -2.33 -5.07 5.40
CA PHE A 187 -2.02 -3.89 6.20
C PHE A 187 -0.94 -3.01 5.57
N ALA A 188 0.10 -3.63 4.98
CA ALA A 188 1.14 -2.89 4.26
C ALA A 188 0.58 -2.08 3.08
N GLU A 189 -0.33 -2.65 2.27
CA GLU A 189 -1.00 -1.92 1.20
C GLU A 189 -1.90 -0.80 1.72
N SER A 190 -2.59 -1.03 2.83
CA SER A 190 -3.42 -0.03 3.51
C SER A 190 -2.58 1.13 4.05
N GLN A 191 -1.44 0.84 4.68
CA GLN A 191 -0.52 1.87 5.16
C GLN A 191 0.03 2.73 4.03
N LYS A 192 0.40 2.12 2.90
CA LYS A 192 0.80 2.85 1.69
C LYS A 192 -0.33 3.74 1.15
N ALA A 193 -1.58 3.27 1.20
CA ALA A 193 -2.75 4.08 0.81
C ALA A 193 -2.96 5.27 1.75
N MET A 194 -2.81 5.07 3.07
CA MET A 194 -2.97 6.12 4.08
C MET A 194 -1.92 7.24 3.95
N GLN A 195 -0.75 6.97 3.37
CA GLN A 195 0.27 7.99 3.11
C GLN A 195 -0.13 8.96 1.99
N ASN A 196 -1.08 8.60 1.14
CA ASN A 196 -1.47 9.36 -0.02
C ASN A 196 -2.53 10.44 0.28
N GLN A 197 -2.66 11.39 -0.63
CA GLN A 197 -3.62 12.50 -0.52
C GLN A 197 -5.08 12.02 -0.58
N TYR A 198 -5.38 11.03 -1.42
CA TYR A 198 -6.74 10.51 -1.65
C TYR A 198 -6.95 9.18 -0.91
N SER A 199 -6.53 9.11 0.34
CA SER A 199 -6.60 7.88 1.16
C SER A 199 -8.02 7.32 1.26
N SER A 200 -9.05 8.16 1.26
CA SER A 200 -10.46 7.74 1.29
C SER A 200 -10.83 6.85 0.12
N ASN A 201 -10.30 7.14 -1.09
CA ASN A 201 -10.58 6.35 -2.28
C ASN A 201 -10.19 4.87 -2.14
N PHE A 202 -9.15 4.57 -1.34
CA PHE A 202 -8.78 3.19 -1.04
C PHE A 202 -9.94 2.45 -0.39
N PHE A 203 -10.47 2.97 0.70
CA PHE A 203 -11.54 2.32 1.47
C PHE A 203 -12.87 2.35 0.72
N GLU A 204 -13.16 3.39 -0.05
CA GLU A 204 -14.32 3.45 -0.93
C GLU A 204 -14.26 2.34 -1.99
N ASN A 205 -13.08 2.09 -2.57
CA ASN A 205 -12.90 0.98 -3.52
C ASN A 205 -12.92 -0.39 -2.83
N ILE A 206 -12.44 -0.52 -1.58
CA ILE A 206 -12.63 -1.74 -0.79
C ILE A 206 -14.13 -2.09 -0.65
N ILE A 207 -14.99 -1.10 -0.41
CA ILE A 207 -16.44 -1.29 -0.36
C ILE A 207 -17.00 -1.57 -1.76
N ARG A 208 -16.72 -0.72 -2.73
CA ARG A 208 -17.30 -0.76 -4.09
C ARG A 208 -16.98 -2.06 -4.83
N LEU A 209 -15.78 -2.61 -4.61
CA LEU A 209 -15.31 -3.83 -5.27
C LEU A 209 -15.55 -5.09 -4.42
N ASN A 210 -16.30 -4.98 -3.33
CA ASN A 210 -16.61 -6.07 -2.42
C ASN A 210 -15.36 -6.78 -1.84
N LEU A 211 -14.28 -6.02 -1.55
CA LEU A 211 -13.01 -6.52 -1.03
C LEU A 211 -12.94 -6.51 0.51
N LYS A 212 -14.06 -6.32 1.20
CA LYS A 212 -14.09 -6.14 2.66
C LYS A 212 -13.72 -7.40 3.43
N ASP A 213 -14.15 -8.56 2.98
CA ASP A 213 -13.96 -9.81 3.72
C ASP A 213 -12.62 -10.46 3.38
N PRO A 214 -11.87 -10.96 4.37
CA PRO A 214 -12.17 -10.93 5.82
C PRO A 214 -11.64 -9.70 6.56
N TRP A 215 -10.76 -8.89 5.95
CA TRP A 215 -9.88 -7.93 6.64
C TRP A 215 -10.57 -6.65 7.09
N PHE A 216 -11.55 -6.19 6.31
CA PHE A 216 -12.29 -4.94 6.50
C PHE A 216 -13.79 -5.18 6.69
N LYS A 217 -14.19 -6.33 7.22
CA LYS A 217 -15.61 -6.71 7.35
C LYS A 217 -16.46 -5.68 8.10
N ASN A 218 -15.87 -4.95 9.04
CA ASN A 218 -16.53 -3.91 9.83
C ASN A 218 -16.48 -2.51 9.16
N LEU A 219 -15.94 -2.39 7.95
CA LEU A 219 -15.89 -1.13 7.23
C LEU A 219 -17.27 -0.82 6.62
N GLU A 220 -17.97 0.17 7.19
CA GLU A 220 -19.30 0.61 6.75
C GLU A 220 -19.26 2.02 6.16
N LYS A 221 -18.45 2.89 6.77
CA LYS A 221 -18.35 4.30 6.42
C LYS A 221 -16.92 4.69 6.12
N VAL A 222 -16.74 5.57 5.14
CA VAL A 222 -15.45 6.16 4.81
C VAL A 222 -15.54 7.66 4.98
N PRO A 223 -14.83 8.24 5.96
CA PRO A 223 -14.77 9.69 6.10
C PRO A 223 -13.77 10.28 5.09
N PHE A 224 -13.77 11.60 4.95
CA PHE A 224 -12.69 12.29 4.27
C PHE A 224 -11.42 12.23 5.14
N LEU A 225 -10.43 11.46 4.70
CA LEU A 225 -9.19 11.19 5.44
C LEU A 225 -8.15 12.28 5.15
N ASN A 226 -8.20 13.37 5.89
CA ASN A 226 -7.37 14.57 5.71
C ASN A 226 -6.47 14.91 6.91
N ALA A 227 -6.39 14.05 7.90
CA ALA A 227 -5.55 14.26 9.07
C ALA A 227 -4.06 14.42 8.71
N ASN A 228 -3.32 15.13 9.55
CA ASN A 228 -1.93 15.53 9.31
C ASN A 228 -0.94 14.36 9.26
N CYS A 229 -1.26 13.25 9.91
CA CYS A 229 -0.42 12.05 9.88
C CYS A 229 -1.22 10.78 9.62
N VAL A 230 -0.52 9.71 9.22
CA VAL A 230 -1.11 8.42 8.89
C VAL A 230 -1.92 7.83 10.05
N ASN A 231 -1.38 7.89 11.27
CA ASN A 231 -2.09 7.35 12.43
C ASN A 231 -3.39 8.11 12.70
N HIS A 232 -3.41 9.43 12.57
CA HIS A 232 -4.63 10.21 12.76
C HIS A 232 -5.67 9.97 11.65
N LYS A 233 -5.25 9.66 10.41
CA LYS A 233 -6.17 9.18 9.37
C LYS A 233 -6.81 7.84 9.77
N TRP A 234 -6.04 6.93 10.39
CA TRP A 234 -6.61 5.71 10.97
C TRP A 234 -7.62 6.02 12.06
N LEU A 235 -7.35 6.98 12.95
CA LEU A 235 -8.31 7.39 13.98
C LEU A 235 -9.59 7.97 13.39
N GLN A 236 -9.51 8.76 12.29
CA GLN A 236 -10.69 9.23 11.57
C GLN A 236 -11.56 8.07 11.05
N LEU A 237 -10.92 7.06 10.47
CA LEU A 237 -11.62 5.87 9.96
C LEU A 237 -12.21 5.02 11.09
N GLU A 238 -11.45 4.80 12.15
CA GLU A 238 -11.88 4.03 13.34
C GLU A 238 -13.07 4.67 14.02
N LEU A 239 -13.05 5.99 14.18
CA LEU A 239 -14.13 6.75 14.83
C LEU A 239 -15.50 6.48 14.21
N VAL A 240 -15.58 6.57 12.85
CA VAL A 240 -16.87 6.40 12.15
C VAL A 240 -17.31 4.93 12.01
N ASN A 241 -16.41 3.99 12.33
CA ASN A 241 -16.64 2.55 12.29
C ASN A 241 -16.56 1.89 13.69
N ASN A 242 -16.80 2.67 14.77
CA ASN A 242 -16.86 2.19 16.13
C ASN A 242 -15.60 1.43 16.61
N PHE A 243 -14.44 1.85 16.17
CA PHE A 243 -13.11 1.29 16.52
C PHE A 243 -12.97 -0.21 16.24
N LYS A 244 -13.46 -0.66 15.08
CA LYS A 244 -13.48 -2.09 14.70
C LYS A 244 -12.68 -2.42 13.42
N ILE A 245 -11.99 -1.45 12.81
CA ILE A 245 -11.33 -1.66 11.52
C ILE A 245 -10.01 -2.40 11.69
N THR A 246 -9.16 -1.97 12.64
CA THR A 246 -7.81 -2.53 12.80
C THR A 246 -7.78 -3.84 13.60
N VAL A 247 -8.91 -4.34 14.07
CA VAL A 247 -8.98 -5.54 14.93
C VAL A 247 -8.35 -6.79 14.31
N LEU A 248 -8.47 -6.95 13.00
CA LEU A 248 -7.91 -8.08 12.25
C LEU A 248 -6.59 -7.75 11.54
N LEU A 249 -6.07 -6.54 11.72
CA LEU A 249 -4.87 -6.06 11.06
C LEU A 249 -3.71 -5.94 12.07
N PRO A 250 -2.46 -6.19 11.66
CA PRO A 250 -1.30 -6.13 12.53
C PRO A 250 -0.85 -4.67 12.76
N ALA A 251 -1.73 -3.88 13.36
CA ALA A 251 -1.43 -2.49 13.69
C ALA A 251 -0.26 -2.40 14.68
N SER A 252 0.64 -1.42 14.47
CA SER A 252 1.77 -1.19 15.36
C SER A 252 1.32 -0.88 16.79
N THR A 253 2.13 -1.21 17.77
CA THR A 253 1.87 -0.88 19.20
C THR A 253 1.58 0.61 19.38
N LYS A 254 2.27 1.47 18.64
CA LYS A 254 2.02 2.91 18.65
C LYS A 254 0.59 3.23 18.21
N LEU A 255 0.15 2.72 17.05
CA LEU A 255 -1.20 2.97 16.55
C LEU A 255 -2.27 2.40 17.49
N GLN A 256 -2.08 1.20 18.03
CA GLN A 256 -2.99 0.60 19.01
C GLN A 256 -3.12 1.45 20.28
N THR A 257 -2.01 2.00 20.77
CA THR A 257 -2.00 2.91 21.92
C THR A 257 -2.77 4.20 21.61
N GLU A 258 -2.53 4.80 20.46
CA GLU A 258 -3.23 6.01 20.02
C GLU A 258 -4.73 5.78 19.88
N ILE A 259 -5.17 4.66 19.32
CA ILE A 259 -6.59 4.27 19.23
C ILE A 259 -7.19 4.16 20.65
N LYS A 260 -6.51 3.46 21.56
CA LYS A 260 -7.00 3.28 22.95
C LYS A 260 -7.12 4.61 23.69
N VAL A 261 -6.10 5.46 23.59
CA VAL A 261 -6.13 6.80 24.22
C VAL A 261 -7.26 7.63 23.63
N PHE A 262 -7.43 7.62 22.31
CA PHE A 262 -8.48 8.36 21.62
C PHE A 262 -9.89 7.90 22.03
N MET A 263 -10.13 6.59 22.11
CA MET A 263 -11.38 6.03 22.62
C MET A 263 -11.67 6.53 24.05
N ASN A 264 -10.69 6.45 24.94
CA ASN A 264 -10.85 6.90 26.33
C ASN A 264 -11.15 8.41 26.40
N LEU A 265 -10.50 9.24 25.57
CA LEU A 265 -10.79 10.68 25.53
C LEU A 265 -12.23 10.96 25.06
N ILE A 266 -12.74 10.22 24.08
CA ILE A 266 -14.13 10.34 23.63
C ILE A 266 -15.09 9.97 24.77
N ASP A 267 -14.81 8.88 25.45
CA ASP A 267 -15.61 8.43 26.60
C ASP A 267 -15.60 9.44 27.75
N ILE A 268 -14.44 10.02 28.06
CA ILE A 268 -14.28 11.09 29.04
C ILE A 268 -15.07 12.33 28.61
N SER A 269 -14.97 12.73 27.33
CA SER A 269 -15.64 13.93 26.82
C SER A 269 -17.16 13.84 26.84
N ASN A 270 -17.71 12.63 26.82
CA ASN A 270 -19.14 12.35 26.84
C ASN A 270 -19.69 11.92 28.22
N CYS A 271 -18.80 11.65 29.21
CA CYS A 271 -19.20 11.23 30.54
C CYS A 271 -19.74 12.40 31.37
N ASN A 272 -20.94 12.28 31.93
CA ASN A 272 -21.57 13.31 32.77
C ASN A 272 -21.57 12.95 34.27
N GLU A 273 -21.35 11.69 34.62
CA GLU A 273 -21.32 11.21 35.98
C GLU A 273 -19.93 11.43 36.61
N HIS A 274 -19.88 12.10 37.75
CA HIS A 274 -18.64 12.57 38.37
C HIS A 274 -17.68 11.41 38.76
N ASP A 275 -18.21 10.39 39.47
CA ASP A 275 -17.38 9.29 39.97
C ASP A 275 -16.85 8.41 38.82
N THR A 276 -17.70 8.15 37.84
CA THR A 276 -17.29 7.44 36.59
C THR A 276 -16.28 8.23 35.81
N LEU A 277 -16.39 9.56 35.76
CA LEU A 277 -15.43 10.44 35.09
C LEU A 277 -14.06 10.35 35.75
N ILE A 278 -13.98 10.47 37.08
CA ILE A 278 -12.72 10.35 37.83
C ILE A 278 -12.06 8.99 37.54
N LYS A 279 -12.83 7.90 37.59
CA LYS A 279 -12.32 6.56 37.31
C LYS A 279 -11.73 6.46 35.91
N LYS A 280 -12.42 6.95 34.89
CA LYS A 280 -11.94 6.94 33.51
C LYS A 280 -10.66 7.76 33.32
N ILE A 281 -10.54 8.90 34.00
CA ILE A 281 -9.33 9.72 33.95
C ILE A 281 -8.15 8.99 34.60
N LEU A 282 -8.35 8.37 35.77
CA LEU A 282 -7.30 7.59 36.44
C LEU A 282 -6.85 6.38 35.58
N GLU A 283 -7.79 5.71 34.89
CA GLU A 283 -7.50 4.61 33.96
C GLU A 283 -6.71 5.07 32.73
N LEU A 284 -6.97 6.27 32.22
CA LEU A 284 -6.25 6.87 31.08
C LEU A 284 -4.78 7.14 31.40
N ARG A 285 -4.44 7.47 32.65
CA ARG A 285 -3.10 7.90 33.09
C ARG A 285 -2.54 9.01 32.21
N PRO A 286 -3.19 10.18 32.17
CA PRO A 286 -2.89 11.25 31.20
C PRO A 286 -1.44 11.73 31.28
N GLU A 287 -0.78 11.64 32.44
CA GLU A 287 0.62 11.97 32.66
C GLU A 287 1.57 11.17 31.75
N ARG A 288 1.17 9.97 31.31
CA ARG A 288 1.96 9.11 30.42
C ARG A 288 1.72 9.42 28.95
N HIS A 289 0.67 10.17 28.61
CA HIS A 289 0.21 10.40 27.25
C HIS A 289 0.02 11.89 26.92
N LEU A 290 0.62 12.79 27.69
CA LEU A 290 0.33 14.22 27.63
C LEU A 290 0.50 14.82 26.22
N GLU A 291 1.63 14.54 25.56
CA GLU A 291 1.88 15.05 24.21
C GLU A 291 0.92 14.46 23.17
N LEU A 292 0.59 13.17 23.30
CA LEU A 292 -0.39 12.52 22.44
C LEU A 292 -1.78 13.15 22.64
N ILE A 293 -2.21 13.36 23.88
CA ILE A 293 -3.50 13.98 24.22
C ILE A 293 -3.59 15.38 23.61
N LYS A 294 -2.57 16.22 23.78
CA LYS A 294 -2.52 17.56 23.17
C LYS A 294 -2.62 17.50 21.65
N GLY A 295 -1.89 16.60 21.01
CA GLY A 295 -1.95 16.40 19.56
C GLY A 295 -3.35 16.00 19.08
N LEU A 296 -3.99 15.06 19.79
CA LEU A 296 -5.36 14.62 19.49
C LEU A 296 -6.41 15.72 19.73
N GLN A 297 -6.26 16.49 20.80
CA GLN A 297 -7.15 17.63 21.07
C GLN A 297 -7.08 18.67 19.96
N ASN A 298 -5.88 19.02 19.49
CA ASN A 298 -5.71 20.01 18.42
C ASN A 298 -6.32 19.55 17.10
N GLU A 299 -6.21 18.26 16.78
CA GLU A 299 -6.69 17.70 15.51
C GLU A 299 -8.17 17.33 15.52
N PHE A 300 -8.69 16.89 16.67
CA PHE A 300 -10.05 16.40 16.84
C PHE A 300 -10.89 17.27 17.81
N ASP A 301 -10.61 18.59 17.86
CA ASP A 301 -11.23 19.52 18.83
C ASP A 301 -12.75 19.37 18.95
N SER A 302 -13.47 19.40 17.83
CA SER A 302 -14.93 19.28 17.80
C SER A 302 -15.43 17.93 18.31
N THR A 303 -14.71 16.84 18.01
CA THR A 303 -15.07 15.49 18.43
C THR A 303 -14.80 15.27 19.92
N LEU A 304 -13.66 15.75 20.41
CA LEU A 304 -13.21 15.55 21.78
C LEU A 304 -13.76 16.61 22.76
N LYS A 305 -14.47 17.64 22.26
CA LYS A 305 -14.87 18.77 23.11
C LYS A 305 -13.66 19.30 23.91
N ALA A 306 -12.58 19.67 23.22
CA ALA A 306 -11.25 19.87 23.80
C ALA A 306 -11.24 20.78 25.02
N LYS A 307 -12.00 21.89 25.03
CA LYS A 307 -12.18 22.78 26.20
C LYS A 307 -12.67 22.06 27.44
N ARG A 308 -13.52 21.02 27.29
CA ARG A 308 -14.00 20.21 28.41
C ARG A 308 -12.88 19.33 28.94
N ILE A 309 -12.11 18.70 28.06
CA ILE A 309 -10.97 17.86 28.46
C ILE A 309 -9.90 18.70 29.13
N GLU A 310 -9.55 19.88 28.62
CA GLU A 310 -8.62 20.83 29.24
C GLU A 310 -9.05 21.18 30.67
N LYS A 311 -10.33 21.52 30.86
CA LYS A 311 -10.87 21.81 32.17
C LYS A 311 -10.78 20.61 33.12
N ILE A 312 -11.03 19.39 32.63
CA ILE A 312 -10.93 18.16 33.42
C ILE A 312 -9.47 17.91 33.81
N LEU A 313 -8.52 18.00 32.87
CA LEU A 313 -7.11 17.79 33.12
C LEU A 313 -6.53 18.82 34.08
N SER A 314 -6.97 20.09 34.01
CA SER A 314 -6.54 21.13 34.94
C SER A 314 -6.98 20.87 36.39
N LEU A 315 -8.09 20.14 36.62
CA LEU A 315 -8.57 19.76 37.97
C LEU A 315 -7.69 18.72 38.64
N ILE A 316 -6.92 17.95 37.88
CA ILE A 316 -6.00 16.92 38.39
C ILE A 316 -4.53 17.36 38.38
N HIS A 317 -4.27 18.66 38.24
CA HIS A 317 -2.93 19.28 38.25
C HIS A 317 -1.95 18.71 37.21
N ILE A 318 -2.46 18.41 36.01
CA ILE A 318 -1.67 17.96 34.84
C ILE A 318 -1.59 19.06 33.78
#